data_897c7fe1b0a8f4f5279b543a332c0053
#
_entry.id   897c7fe1b0a8f4f5279b543a332c0053
#
_cell.length_a   1.000
_cell.length_b   1.000
_cell.length_c   1.000
_cell.angle_alpha   90.00
_cell.angle_beta   90.00
_cell.angle_gamma   90.00
#
_symmetry.space_group_name_H-M   'P 1'
#
loop_
_entity.id
_entity.type
_entity.pdbx_description
1 polymer ?
#
loop_
_entity_poly.entity_id
_entity_poly.type
_entity_poly.pdbx_seq_one_letter_code
_entity_poly.pdbx_strand_id
1 'polypeptide(L)'
;LVSLGLRVIRAMLPIATLYVGKLIIDEAVRLVGRGLGFDSLPAAWHSGALDHLIVLLLAEFALAMLSDLLGRIVSYADAVLSEMFTNATSVRLMEHAATLDLEDFEDPDLQDRLDRARRQTMGRMNLLSQLFGQAQDAITVVSFAAGLIVYAPWLIALLAVALVPAFVGESHFNALNYSLNFQW
;
A
#
# COMPACT_ATOMS: atom_id res chain seq x y z
N LEU A 1 -3.08 7.92 15.84
CA LEU A 1 -2.53 6.72 16.47
C LEU A 1 -3.22 5.44 15.97
N VAL A 2 -4.56 5.42 15.91
CA VAL A 2 -5.34 4.24 15.41
C VAL A 2 -4.97 3.91 13.95
N SER A 3 -4.91 4.91 13.08
CA SER A 3 -4.53 4.73 11.67
C SER A 3 -3.11 4.14 11.52
N LEU A 4 -2.16 4.58 12.34
CA LEU A 4 -0.80 4.02 12.36
C LEU A 4 -0.79 2.55 12.80
N GLY A 5 -1.54 2.21 13.86
CA GLY A 5 -1.67 0.82 14.31
C GLY A 5 -2.25 -0.11 13.23
N LEU A 6 -3.30 0.33 12.55
CA LEU A 6 -3.92 -0.42 11.45
C LEU A 6 -2.95 -0.63 10.28
N ARG A 7 -2.13 0.37 9.94
CA ARG A 7 -1.11 0.26 8.89
C ARG A 7 0.00 -0.74 9.24
N VAL A 8 0.44 -0.75 10.50
CA VAL A 8 1.44 -1.73 10.96
C VAL A 8 0.88 -3.16 10.89
N ILE A 9 -0.36 -3.36 11.36
CA ILE A 9 -1.01 -4.68 11.25
C ILE A 9 -1.14 -5.10 9.79
N ARG A 10 -1.58 -4.20 8.92
CA ARG A 10 -1.70 -4.46 7.48
C ARG A 10 -0.34 -4.81 6.84
N ALA A 11 0.74 -4.15 7.25
CA ALA A 11 2.08 -4.43 6.73
C ALA A 11 2.62 -5.82 7.13
N MET A 12 2.08 -6.43 8.18
CA MET A 12 2.45 -7.81 8.60
C MET A 12 1.65 -8.90 7.90
N LEU A 13 0.48 -8.58 7.33
CA LEU A 13 -0.38 -9.57 6.65
C LEU A 13 0.32 -10.29 5.48
N PRO A 14 1.12 -9.61 4.63
CA PRO A 14 1.82 -10.28 3.53
C PRO A 14 2.75 -11.42 3.99
N ILE A 15 3.35 -11.31 5.19
CA ILE A 15 4.18 -12.40 5.75
C ILE A 15 3.30 -13.62 6.05
N ALA A 16 2.15 -13.39 6.67
CA ALA A 16 1.20 -14.46 6.99
C ALA A 16 0.69 -15.16 5.71
N THR A 17 0.36 -14.38 4.68
CA THR A 17 -0.08 -14.89 3.37
C THR A 17 1.03 -15.73 2.71
N LEU A 18 2.27 -15.26 2.71
CA LEU A 18 3.41 -16.03 2.20
C LEU A 18 3.62 -17.35 2.97
N TYR A 19 3.45 -17.31 4.28
CA TYR A 19 3.60 -18.51 5.11
C TYR A 19 2.51 -19.54 4.83
N VAL A 20 1.25 -19.10 4.72
CA VAL A 20 0.13 -19.98 4.35
C VAL A 20 0.29 -20.51 2.93
N GLY A 21 0.68 -19.67 1.97
CA GLY A 21 0.97 -20.06 0.60
C GLY A 21 2.05 -21.16 0.51
N LYS A 22 3.11 -21.04 1.33
CA LYS A 22 4.10 -22.13 1.45
C LYS A 22 3.47 -23.42 1.96
N LEU A 23 2.65 -23.36 3.02
CA LEU A 23 2.01 -24.55 3.58
C LEU A 23 1.08 -25.21 2.55
N ILE A 24 0.40 -24.44 1.72
CA ILE A 24 -0.42 -24.95 0.61
C ILE A 24 0.44 -25.71 -0.40
N ILE A 25 1.59 -25.13 -0.78
CA ILE A 25 2.49 -25.78 -1.75
C ILE A 25 3.07 -27.05 -1.16
N ASP A 26 3.54 -27.01 0.09
CA ASP A 26 4.10 -28.19 0.78
C ASP A 26 3.06 -29.31 0.90
N GLU A 27 1.80 -28.95 1.20
CA GLU A 27 0.70 -29.91 1.29
C GLU A 27 0.33 -30.49 -0.10
N ALA A 28 0.28 -29.65 -1.13
CA ALA A 28 0.01 -30.10 -2.50
C ALA A 28 1.11 -31.06 -2.99
N VAL A 29 2.38 -30.74 -2.74
CA VAL A 29 3.52 -31.64 -3.08
C VAL A 29 3.42 -32.95 -2.32
N ARG A 30 3.04 -32.92 -1.03
CA ARG A 30 2.83 -34.11 -0.21
C ARG A 30 1.72 -35.01 -0.76
N LEU A 31 0.62 -34.42 -1.20
CA LEU A 31 -0.51 -35.16 -1.78
C LEU A 31 -0.12 -35.80 -3.10
N VAL A 32 0.57 -35.08 -3.98
CA VAL A 32 1.07 -35.62 -5.25
C VAL A 32 2.09 -36.75 -5.00
N GLY A 33 2.99 -36.60 -4.05
CA GLY A 33 3.98 -37.61 -3.66
C GLY A 33 3.37 -38.90 -3.09
N ARG A 34 2.13 -38.83 -2.57
CA ARG A 34 1.34 -40.00 -2.14
C ARG A 34 0.58 -40.70 -3.28
N GLY A 35 0.79 -40.30 -4.53
CA GLY A 35 0.13 -40.88 -5.69
C GLY A 35 -1.29 -40.40 -5.94
N LEU A 36 -1.72 -39.32 -5.30
CA LEU A 36 -2.98 -38.67 -5.55
C LEU A 36 -2.87 -37.84 -6.85
N GLY A 37 -3.09 -38.49 -8.02
CA GLY A 37 -3.19 -37.83 -9.31
C GLY A 37 -4.59 -37.27 -9.56
N PHE A 38 -4.76 -36.57 -10.69
CA PHE A 38 -6.05 -35.98 -11.08
C PHE A 38 -7.16 -37.01 -11.22
N ASP A 39 -6.85 -38.25 -11.57
CA ASP A 39 -7.82 -39.34 -11.72
C ASP A 39 -8.37 -39.87 -10.38
N SER A 40 -7.69 -39.55 -9.26
CA SER A 40 -8.06 -40.01 -7.91
C SER A 40 -8.69 -38.90 -7.04
N LEU A 41 -8.97 -37.72 -7.59
CA LEU A 41 -9.56 -36.60 -6.87
C LEU A 41 -10.90 -36.95 -6.18
N PRO A 42 -11.84 -37.66 -6.80
CA PRO A 42 -13.10 -38.03 -6.11
C PRO A 42 -12.85 -38.93 -4.91
N ALA A 43 -11.91 -39.86 -5.01
CA ALA A 43 -11.54 -40.76 -3.93
C ALA A 43 -10.81 -40.01 -2.79
N ALA A 44 -9.95 -39.05 -3.13
CA ALA A 44 -9.27 -38.18 -2.19
C ALA A 44 -10.24 -37.27 -1.40
N TRP A 45 -11.30 -36.80 -2.07
CA TRP A 45 -12.37 -36.04 -1.44
C TRP A 45 -13.10 -36.85 -0.35
N HIS A 46 -13.50 -38.09 -0.71
CA HIS A 46 -14.21 -38.97 0.23
C HIS A 46 -13.33 -39.50 1.38
N SER A 47 -12.02 -39.55 1.19
CA SER A 47 -11.07 -40.00 2.22
C SER A 47 -10.65 -38.93 3.20
N GLY A 48 -11.08 -37.67 3.01
CA GLY A 48 -10.64 -36.52 3.85
C GLY A 48 -9.19 -36.12 3.63
N ALA A 49 -8.52 -36.63 2.61
CA ALA A 49 -7.12 -36.32 2.34
C ALA A 49 -6.92 -34.86 1.88
N LEU A 50 -7.98 -34.22 1.37
CA LEU A 50 -7.98 -32.84 0.91
C LEU A 50 -8.41 -31.84 1.99
N ASP A 51 -8.92 -32.30 3.16
CA ASP A 51 -9.48 -31.43 4.19
C ASP A 51 -8.47 -30.40 4.67
N HIS A 52 -7.21 -30.82 4.87
CA HIS A 52 -6.16 -29.92 5.31
C HIS A 52 -5.80 -28.88 4.25
N LEU A 53 -5.78 -29.24 2.98
CA LEU A 53 -5.56 -28.31 1.87
C LEU A 53 -6.69 -27.29 1.77
N ILE A 54 -7.94 -27.74 1.95
CA ILE A 54 -9.13 -26.85 1.92
C ILE A 54 -9.07 -25.85 3.08
N VAL A 55 -8.71 -26.30 4.28
CA VAL A 55 -8.55 -25.40 5.44
C VAL A 55 -7.47 -24.34 5.19
N LEU A 56 -6.33 -24.72 4.58
CA LEU A 56 -5.27 -23.78 4.24
C LEU A 56 -5.72 -22.77 3.16
N LEU A 57 -6.45 -23.22 2.14
CA LEU A 57 -7.02 -22.34 1.12
C LEU A 57 -8.05 -21.36 1.70
N LEU A 58 -8.89 -21.85 2.61
CA LEU A 58 -9.84 -20.98 3.31
C LEU A 58 -9.12 -19.96 4.20
N ALA A 59 -8.03 -20.36 4.87
CA ALA A 59 -7.21 -19.47 5.67
C ALA A 59 -6.54 -18.38 4.80
N GLU A 60 -6.01 -18.73 3.63
CA GLU A 60 -5.43 -17.78 2.69
C GLU A 60 -6.49 -16.80 2.18
N PHE A 61 -7.66 -17.31 1.80
CA PHE A 61 -8.78 -16.48 1.39
C PHE A 61 -9.22 -15.50 2.51
N ALA A 62 -9.31 -15.98 3.75
CA ALA A 62 -9.64 -15.14 4.90
C ALA A 62 -8.60 -14.05 5.15
N LEU A 63 -7.30 -14.37 5.01
CA LEU A 63 -6.20 -13.40 5.11
C LEU A 63 -6.27 -12.34 4.00
N ALA A 64 -6.58 -12.75 2.77
CA ALA A 64 -6.75 -11.84 1.65
C ALA A 64 -7.92 -10.88 1.87
N MET A 65 -9.07 -11.40 2.32
CA MET A 65 -10.24 -10.59 2.67
C MET A 65 -9.94 -9.62 3.81
N LEU A 66 -9.22 -10.07 4.84
CA LEU A 66 -8.81 -9.24 5.96
C LEU A 66 -7.86 -8.12 5.51
N SER A 67 -6.92 -8.42 4.62
CA SER A 67 -5.99 -7.44 4.04
C SER A 67 -6.73 -6.36 3.25
N ASP A 68 -7.69 -6.75 2.41
CA ASP A 68 -8.50 -5.79 1.64
C ASP A 68 -9.39 -4.94 2.55
N LEU A 69 -10.03 -5.55 3.53
CA LEU A 69 -10.85 -4.84 4.51
C LEU A 69 -10.05 -3.80 5.30
N LEU A 70 -8.87 -4.19 5.82
CA LEU A 70 -7.98 -3.24 6.50
C LEU A 70 -7.52 -2.12 5.59
N GLY A 71 -7.24 -2.44 4.30
CA GLY A 71 -6.92 -1.44 3.29
C GLY A 71 -8.01 -0.40 3.11
N ARG A 72 -9.26 -0.84 3.02
CA ARG A 72 -10.43 0.05 2.90
C ARG A 72 -10.63 0.90 4.14
N ILE A 73 -10.48 0.31 5.33
CA ILE A 73 -10.60 1.05 6.60
C ILE A 73 -9.53 2.15 6.70
N VAL A 74 -8.27 1.84 6.36
CA VAL A 74 -7.19 2.82 6.35
C VAL A 74 -7.48 3.94 5.35
N SER A 75 -7.88 3.60 4.13
CA SER A 75 -8.19 4.59 3.09
C SER A 75 -9.38 5.48 3.49
N TYR A 76 -10.39 4.91 4.12
CA TYR A 76 -11.53 5.67 4.64
C TYR A 76 -11.11 6.62 5.76
N ALA A 77 -10.30 6.15 6.72
CA ALA A 77 -9.80 6.98 7.82
C ALA A 77 -8.94 8.15 7.30
N ASP A 78 -8.10 7.90 6.28
CA ASP A 78 -7.30 8.95 5.64
C ASP A 78 -8.17 9.97 4.90
N ALA A 79 -9.21 9.53 4.20
CA ALA A 79 -10.15 10.41 3.51
C ALA A 79 -10.89 11.33 4.50
N VAL A 80 -11.43 10.76 5.59
CA VAL A 80 -12.13 11.52 6.64
C VAL A 80 -11.19 12.53 7.30
N LEU A 81 -9.96 12.12 7.62
CA LEU A 81 -8.97 13.01 8.24
C LEU A 81 -8.61 14.17 7.31
N SER A 82 -8.42 13.87 6.02
CA SER A 82 -8.12 14.88 5.00
C SER A 82 -9.27 15.89 4.85
N GLU A 83 -10.51 15.41 4.83
CA GLU A 83 -11.70 16.25 4.71
C GLU A 83 -11.88 17.15 5.95
N MET A 84 -11.75 16.59 7.14
CA MET A 84 -11.82 17.34 8.39
C MET A 84 -10.76 18.44 8.46
N PHE A 85 -9.53 18.12 8.07
CA PHE A 85 -8.43 19.11 8.04
C PHE A 85 -8.68 20.20 7.00
N THR A 86 -9.10 19.83 5.79
CA THR A 86 -9.41 20.78 4.72
C THR A 86 -10.54 21.71 5.12
N ASN A 87 -11.60 21.18 5.74
CA ASN A 87 -12.73 21.96 6.22
C ASN A 87 -12.32 22.92 7.35
N ALA A 88 -11.60 22.42 8.36
CA ALA A 88 -11.13 23.26 9.47
C ALA A 88 -10.21 24.40 8.99
N THR A 89 -9.34 24.10 7.99
CA THR A 89 -8.45 25.12 7.43
C THR A 89 -9.21 26.11 6.57
N SER A 90 -10.20 25.68 5.79
CA SER A 90 -11.05 26.55 4.99
C SER A 90 -11.85 27.50 5.86
N VAL A 91 -12.43 27.03 6.97
CA VAL A 91 -13.14 27.86 7.94
C VAL A 91 -12.21 28.93 8.53
N ARG A 92 -11.01 28.54 9.00
CA ARG A 92 -10.02 29.50 9.53
C ARG A 92 -9.59 30.53 8.49
N LEU A 93 -9.46 30.12 7.24
CA LEU A 93 -9.10 31.05 6.16
C LEU A 93 -10.24 32.05 5.89
N MET A 94 -11.51 31.59 5.90
CA MET A 94 -12.67 32.45 5.76
C MET A 94 -12.85 33.40 6.95
N GLU A 95 -12.64 32.92 8.17
CA GLU A 95 -12.65 33.74 9.38
C GLU A 95 -11.57 34.85 9.31
N HIS A 96 -10.37 34.49 8.85
CA HIS A 96 -9.30 35.49 8.66
C HIS A 96 -9.65 36.47 7.54
N ALA A 97 -10.16 36.02 6.41
CA ALA A 97 -10.60 36.88 5.32
C ALA A 97 -11.73 37.84 5.74
N ALA A 98 -12.63 37.41 6.63
CA ALA A 98 -13.70 38.24 7.15
C ALA A 98 -13.22 39.36 8.12
N THR A 99 -11.99 39.28 8.61
CA THR A 99 -11.37 40.32 9.45
C THR A 99 -10.61 41.40 8.66
N LEU A 100 -10.49 41.21 7.35
CA LEU A 100 -9.81 42.16 6.45
C LEU A 100 -10.74 43.29 6.05
N ASP A 101 -10.22 44.49 5.89
CA ASP A 101 -10.94 45.65 5.38
C ASP A 101 -11.21 45.47 3.86
N LEU A 102 -12.22 46.16 3.34
CA LEU A 102 -12.59 46.08 1.93
C LEU A 102 -11.45 46.49 0.99
N GLU A 103 -10.62 47.43 1.43
CA GLU A 103 -9.44 47.93 0.71
C GLU A 103 -8.37 46.83 0.55
N ASP A 104 -8.14 46.05 1.60
CA ASP A 104 -7.23 44.88 1.57
C ASP A 104 -7.79 43.78 0.69
N PHE A 105 -9.13 43.62 0.64
CA PHE A 105 -9.76 42.57 -0.17
C PHE A 105 -9.74 42.85 -1.69
N GLU A 106 -9.59 44.10 -2.07
CA GLU A 106 -9.42 44.52 -3.47
C GLU A 106 -7.96 44.41 -3.94
N ASP A 107 -6.99 44.17 -3.04
CA ASP A 107 -5.59 44.01 -3.36
C ASP A 107 -5.33 42.66 -4.10
N PRO A 108 -4.89 42.68 -5.38
CA PRO A 108 -4.58 41.47 -6.13
C PRO A 108 -3.50 40.60 -5.50
N ASP A 109 -2.53 41.23 -4.81
CA ASP A 109 -1.44 40.50 -4.14
C ASP A 109 -1.95 39.70 -2.95
N LEU A 110 -2.93 40.22 -2.23
CA LEU A 110 -3.54 39.52 -1.12
C LEU A 110 -4.38 38.31 -1.61
N GLN A 111 -5.15 38.49 -2.66
CA GLN A 111 -5.93 37.40 -3.27
C GLN A 111 -5.03 36.27 -3.76
N ASP A 112 -3.89 36.58 -4.39
CA ASP A 112 -2.93 35.57 -4.84
C ASP A 112 -2.28 34.83 -3.66
N ARG A 113 -1.99 35.52 -2.54
CA ARG A 113 -1.50 34.92 -1.30
C ARG A 113 -2.53 33.99 -0.65
N LEU A 114 -3.80 34.36 -0.62
CA LEU A 114 -4.88 33.52 -0.08
C LEU A 114 -5.08 32.26 -0.94
N ASP A 115 -5.06 32.39 -2.25
CA ASP A 115 -5.17 31.27 -3.18
C ASP A 115 -3.95 30.32 -3.09
N ARG A 116 -2.75 30.86 -2.94
CA ARG A 116 -1.55 30.05 -2.69
C ARG A 116 -1.63 29.32 -1.35
N ALA A 117 -2.06 29.98 -0.30
CA ALA A 117 -2.23 29.36 1.02
C ALA A 117 -3.24 28.19 0.95
N ARG A 118 -4.36 28.37 0.24
CA ARG A 118 -5.36 27.34 0.03
C ARG A 118 -4.83 26.14 -0.74
N ARG A 119 -4.12 26.37 -1.84
CA ARG A 119 -3.49 25.31 -2.66
C ARG A 119 -2.40 24.55 -1.89
N GLN A 120 -1.56 25.27 -1.15
CA GLN A 120 -0.51 24.65 -0.34
C GLN A 120 -1.05 23.79 0.78
N THR A 121 -2.17 24.14 1.37
CA THR A 121 -2.80 23.36 2.44
C THR A 121 -3.32 22.02 1.93
N MET A 122 -3.96 22.01 0.76
CA MET A 122 -4.42 20.76 0.11
C MET A 122 -3.25 19.87 -0.28
N GLY A 123 -2.16 20.44 -0.77
CA GLY A 123 -0.95 19.68 -1.15
C GLY A 123 -0.26 19.00 0.03
N ARG A 124 -0.23 19.63 1.20
CA ARG A 124 0.42 19.07 2.40
C ARG A 124 -0.23 17.80 2.92
N MET A 125 -1.56 17.69 2.87
CA MET A 125 -2.26 16.47 3.30
C MET A 125 -2.01 15.30 2.36
N ASN A 126 -1.97 15.54 1.07
CA ASN A 126 -1.60 14.50 0.09
C ASN A 126 -0.17 14.01 0.31
N LEU A 127 0.79 14.90 0.59
CA LEU A 127 2.17 14.52 0.90
C LEU A 127 2.26 13.67 2.17
N LEU A 128 1.53 14.02 3.23
CA LEU A 128 1.48 13.24 4.47
C LEU A 128 0.93 11.83 4.23
N SER A 129 -0.18 11.72 3.49
CA SER A 129 -0.78 10.42 3.15
C SER A 129 0.16 9.57 2.31
N GLN A 130 0.88 10.17 1.34
CA GLN A 130 1.90 9.49 0.54
C GLN A 130 3.09 9.01 1.40
N LEU A 131 3.59 9.84 2.31
CA LEU A 131 4.68 9.44 3.21
C LEU A 131 4.30 8.25 4.09
N PHE A 132 3.08 8.24 4.63
CA PHE A 132 2.59 7.09 5.39
C PHE A 132 2.41 5.84 4.51
N GLY A 133 1.97 6.01 3.26
CA GLY A 133 1.91 4.93 2.28
C GLY A 133 3.29 4.35 2.00
N GLN A 134 4.27 5.20 1.69
CA GLN A 134 5.65 4.77 1.44
C GLN A 134 6.30 4.08 2.65
N ALA A 135 6.03 4.58 3.87
CA ALA A 135 6.51 3.92 5.08
C ALA A 135 5.92 2.49 5.24
N GLN A 136 4.63 2.33 4.95
CA GLN A 136 3.98 1.02 4.93
C GLN A 136 4.59 0.10 3.86
N ASP A 137 4.79 0.60 2.64
CA ASP A 137 5.38 -0.15 1.54
C ASP A 137 6.82 -0.58 1.86
N ALA A 138 7.61 0.29 2.50
CA ALA A 138 8.95 -0.05 2.98
C ALA A 138 8.93 -1.21 3.98
N ILE A 139 8.01 -1.19 4.96
CA ILE A 139 7.83 -2.29 5.91
C ILE A 139 7.46 -3.58 5.18
N THR A 140 6.57 -3.50 4.20
CA THR A 140 6.14 -4.64 3.39
C THR A 140 7.31 -5.23 2.59
N VAL A 141 8.12 -4.38 1.94
CA VAL A 141 9.32 -4.81 1.19
C VAL A 141 10.33 -5.50 2.11
N VAL A 142 10.62 -4.91 3.28
CA VAL A 142 11.51 -5.52 4.27
C VAL A 142 10.97 -6.87 4.73
N SER A 143 9.67 -6.97 4.94
CA SER A 143 8.99 -8.20 5.34
C SER A 143 9.09 -9.30 4.28
N PHE A 144 8.86 -8.95 3.01
CA PHE A 144 9.05 -9.88 1.90
C PHE A 144 10.51 -10.29 1.74
N ALA A 145 11.45 -9.34 1.83
CA ALA A 145 12.88 -9.64 1.76
C ALA A 145 13.31 -10.61 2.87
N ALA A 146 12.86 -10.37 4.11
CA ALA A 146 13.14 -11.27 5.23
C ALA A 146 12.57 -12.68 5.00
N GLY A 147 11.34 -12.79 4.50
CA GLY A 147 10.75 -14.08 4.12
C GLY A 147 11.55 -14.77 3.02
N LEU A 148 11.97 -14.03 2.00
CA LEU A 148 12.73 -14.58 0.88
C LEU A 148 14.13 -15.06 1.31
N ILE A 149 14.81 -14.36 2.23
CA ILE A 149 16.11 -14.78 2.80
C ILE A 149 15.98 -16.15 3.47
N VAL A 150 14.90 -16.37 4.19
CA VAL A 150 14.68 -17.61 4.93
C VAL A 150 14.37 -18.78 3.98
N TYR A 151 13.61 -18.54 2.91
CA TYR A 151 13.13 -19.62 2.03
C TYR A 151 14.00 -19.87 0.81
N ALA A 152 14.56 -18.83 0.21
CA ALA A 152 15.31 -18.96 -1.03
C ALA A 152 16.26 -17.76 -1.24
N PRO A 153 17.41 -17.73 -0.52
CA PRO A 153 18.31 -16.58 -0.52
C PRO A 153 18.85 -16.22 -1.90
N TRP A 154 18.99 -17.19 -2.81
CA TRP A 154 19.43 -16.93 -4.19
C TRP A 154 18.45 -16.12 -5.01
N LEU A 155 17.14 -16.16 -4.69
CA LEU A 155 16.11 -15.33 -5.37
C LEU A 155 16.31 -13.85 -5.11
N ILE A 156 16.90 -13.46 -3.98
CA ILE A 156 17.23 -12.05 -3.69
C ILE A 156 18.27 -11.53 -4.67
N ALA A 157 19.30 -12.33 -4.95
CA ALA A 157 20.30 -11.96 -5.92
C ALA A 157 19.70 -11.78 -7.32
N LEU A 158 18.81 -12.68 -7.72
CA LEU A 158 18.10 -12.60 -8.98
C LEU A 158 17.15 -11.40 -9.03
N LEU A 159 16.44 -11.10 -7.93
CA LEU A 159 15.60 -9.93 -7.81
C LEU A 159 16.43 -8.63 -7.91
N ALA A 160 17.56 -8.57 -7.21
CA ALA A 160 18.46 -7.42 -7.28
C ALA A 160 18.95 -7.15 -8.71
N VAL A 161 19.34 -8.21 -9.43
CA VAL A 161 19.75 -8.11 -10.83
C VAL A 161 18.60 -7.63 -11.72
N ALA A 162 17.37 -8.13 -11.48
CA ALA A 162 16.19 -7.71 -12.24
C ALA A 162 15.77 -6.25 -11.96
N LEU A 163 16.09 -5.72 -10.77
CA LEU A 163 15.76 -4.34 -10.38
C LEU A 163 16.66 -3.31 -11.07
N VAL A 164 17.92 -3.69 -11.42
CA VAL A 164 18.90 -2.76 -12.03
C VAL A 164 18.37 -2.13 -13.32
N PRO A 165 17.85 -2.87 -14.31
CA PRO A 165 17.33 -2.28 -15.55
C PRO A 165 16.12 -1.36 -15.29
N ALA A 166 15.24 -1.72 -14.35
CA ALA A 166 14.08 -0.91 -13.98
C ALA A 166 14.52 0.42 -13.36
N PHE A 167 15.47 0.39 -12.43
CA PHE A 167 16.00 1.59 -11.78
C PHE A 167 16.73 2.51 -12.76
N VAL A 168 17.55 1.95 -13.68
CA VAL A 168 18.26 2.71 -14.70
C VAL A 168 17.26 3.34 -15.68
N GLY A 169 16.23 2.60 -16.08
CA GLY A 169 15.18 3.10 -16.98
C GLY A 169 14.42 4.26 -16.34
N GLU A 170 13.96 4.11 -15.10
CA GLU A 170 13.18 5.13 -14.37
C GLU A 170 14.01 6.38 -14.09
N SER A 171 15.28 6.24 -13.70
CA SER A 171 16.17 7.38 -13.47
C SER A 171 16.44 8.15 -14.75
N HIS A 172 16.57 7.46 -15.89
CA HIS A 172 16.79 8.09 -17.19
C HIS A 172 15.53 8.84 -17.67
N PHE A 173 14.35 8.25 -17.54
CA PHE A 173 13.09 8.89 -17.90
C PHE A 173 12.76 10.08 -17.00
N ASN A 174 13.04 10.01 -15.71
CA ASN A 174 12.87 11.13 -14.80
C ASN A 174 13.81 12.30 -15.13
N ALA A 175 15.06 12.03 -15.49
CA ALA A 175 16.01 13.06 -15.93
C ALA A 175 15.55 13.75 -17.22
N LEU A 176 14.99 13.00 -18.18
CA LEU A 176 14.42 13.54 -19.42
C LEU A 176 13.17 14.39 -19.15
N ASN A 177 12.25 13.94 -18.31
CA ASN A 177 11.07 14.71 -17.93
C ASN A 177 11.42 16.02 -17.21
N TYR A 178 12.47 16.01 -16.38
CA TYR A 178 12.93 17.22 -15.71
C TYR A 178 13.49 18.23 -16.70
N SER A 179 14.28 17.78 -17.70
CA SER A 179 14.85 18.66 -18.72
C SER A 179 13.80 19.28 -19.64
N LEU A 180 12.73 18.54 -19.95
CA LEU A 180 11.63 19.02 -20.80
C LEU A 180 10.71 20.03 -20.08
N ASN A 181 10.49 19.86 -18.76
CA ASN A 181 9.68 20.80 -17.98
C ASN A 181 10.38 22.15 -17.70
N PHE A 182 11.70 22.23 -17.87
CA PHE A 182 12.45 23.49 -17.72
C PHE A 182 12.56 24.31 -19.01
N GLN A 183 12.09 23.80 -20.12
CA GLN A 183 12.16 24.49 -21.44
C GLN A 183 10.88 25.26 -21.79
N TRP A 184 9.89 25.31 -20.90
CA TRP A 184 8.65 26.08 -21.02
C TRP A 184 8.45 26.91 -19.76
#